data_e0cc75a92d4b9fd256b11cf8757dba68
#
_entry.id   e0cc75a92d4b9fd256b11cf8757dba68
#
_cell.length_a   1.000
_cell.length_b   1.000
_cell.length_c   1.000
_cell.angle_alpha   90.00
_cell.angle_beta   90.00
_cell.angle_gamma   90.00
#
_symmetry.space_group_name_H-M   'P 1'
#
loop_
_entity.id
_entity.type
_entity.pdbx_description
1 polymer ?
#
loop_
_entity_poly.entity_id
_entity_poly.type
_entity_poly.pdbx_seq_one_letter_code
_entity_poly.pdbx_strand_id
1 'polypeptide(L)'
;MKFFIDTAKVEDIKAANDMGIICGVTTNPSLIAKEGRDFNEVIKEITEIVDGPISGEVKATTTDAEGMIREGREIAKIHPNMVVKIPMTCEGLKAVKVLSKEGIKTNVTLKIGRAHV
;
A
#
# COMPACT_ATOMS: atom_id res chain seq x y z
N MET A 1 -5.97 20.32 2.24
CA MET A 1 -6.56 18.99 2.01
C MET A 1 -5.63 18.16 1.14
N LYS A 2 -5.42 16.92 1.51
CA LYS A 2 -4.54 16.02 0.77
C LYS A 2 -5.37 15.01 -0.01
N PHE A 3 -5.07 14.83 -1.27
CA PHE A 3 -5.75 13.87 -2.13
C PHE A 3 -4.84 12.71 -2.48
N PHE A 4 -5.40 11.51 -2.40
CA PHE A 4 -4.72 10.27 -2.79
C PHE A 4 -5.54 9.60 -3.89
N ILE A 5 -4.86 8.97 -4.83
CA ILE A 5 -5.53 8.17 -5.86
C ILE A 5 -5.36 6.69 -5.54
N ASP A 6 -6.45 5.93 -5.65
CA ASP A 6 -6.46 4.48 -5.40
C ASP A 6 -6.65 3.75 -6.72
N THR A 7 -5.55 3.34 -7.32
CA THR A 7 -5.58 2.65 -8.60
C THR A 7 -4.30 1.84 -8.82
N ALA A 8 -4.40 0.82 -9.66
CA ALA A 8 -3.25 0.04 -10.10
C ALA A 8 -2.77 0.46 -11.48
N LYS A 9 -3.47 1.37 -12.14
CA LYS A 9 -3.14 1.80 -13.50
C LYS A 9 -2.19 2.98 -13.49
N VAL A 10 -0.98 2.76 -14.01
CA VAL A 10 0.05 3.81 -14.06
C VAL A 10 -0.40 5.01 -14.88
N GLU A 11 -1.15 4.78 -15.95
CA GLU A 11 -1.67 5.85 -16.79
C GLU A 11 -2.59 6.81 -16.03
N ASP A 12 -3.45 6.25 -15.16
CA ASP A 12 -4.34 7.06 -14.35
C ASP A 12 -3.56 7.89 -13.33
N ILE A 13 -2.48 7.32 -12.79
CA ILE A 13 -1.61 7.99 -11.84
C ILE A 13 -0.89 9.15 -12.53
N LYS A 14 -0.39 8.95 -13.73
CA LYS A 14 0.25 10.01 -14.51
C LYS A 14 -0.71 11.16 -14.77
N ALA A 15 -1.93 10.84 -15.21
CA ALA A 15 -2.93 11.84 -15.48
C ALA A 15 -3.30 12.65 -14.24
N ALA A 16 -3.48 11.99 -13.10
CA ALA A 16 -3.80 12.65 -11.85
C ALA A 16 -2.63 13.49 -11.35
N ASN A 17 -1.41 13.00 -11.50
CA ASN A 17 -0.22 13.74 -11.08
C ASN A 17 -0.01 15.00 -11.92
N ASP A 18 -0.32 14.92 -13.22
CA ASP A 18 -0.23 16.07 -14.11
C ASP A 18 -1.20 17.17 -13.73
N MET A 19 -2.30 16.84 -13.07
CA MET A 19 -3.22 17.83 -12.52
C MET A 19 -2.67 18.56 -11.30
N GLY A 20 -1.59 18.02 -10.68
CA GLY A 20 -0.93 18.66 -9.56
C GLY A 20 -1.70 18.62 -8.24
N ILE A 21 -2.71 17.76 -8.13
CA ILE A 21 -3.58 17.73 -6.95
C ILE A 21 -3.38 16.53 -6.04
N ILE A 22 -2.69 15.49 -6.49
CA ILE A 22 -2.49 14.31 -5.66
C ILE A 22 -1.23 14.41 -4.81
N CYS A 23 -1.32 13.93 -3.58
CA CYS A 23 -0.22 13.91 -2.63
C CYS A 23 0.41 12.53 -2.50
N GLY A 24 -0.32 11.49 -2.87
CA GLY A 24 0.19 10.13 -2.77
C GLY A 24 -0.73 9.15 -3.49
N VAL A 25 -0.37 7.87 -3.40
CA VAL A 25 -1.08 6.80 -4.09
C VAL A 25 -1.35 5.66 -3.12
N THR A 26 -2.52 5.06 -3.21
CA THR A 26 -2.82 3.81 -2.52
C THR A 26 -2.89 2.71 -3.56
N THR A 27 -2.26 1.59 -3.28
CA THR A 27 -2.24 0.43 -4.17
C THR A 27 -2.74 -0.81 -3.46
N ASN A 28 -3.12 -1.79 -4.25
CA ASN A 28 -3.65 -3.04 -3.75
C ASN A 28 -3.10 -4.18 -4.61
N PRO A 29 -2.46 -5.20 -4.00
CA PRO A 29 -1.88 -6.30 -4.77
C PRO A 29 -2.87 -7.00 -5.68
N SER A 30 -4.13 -7.11 -5.26
CA SER A 30 -5.17 -7.76 -6.07
C SER A 30 -5.47 -6.96 -7.33
N LEU A 31 -5.52 -5.65 -7.24
CA LEU A 31 -5.76 -4.78 -8.40
C LEU A 31 -4.59 -4.86 -9.38
N ILE A 32 -3.37 -4.85 -8.86
CA ILE A 32 -2.17 -4.96 -9.68
C ILE A 32 -2.11 -6.31 -10.38
N ALA A 33 -2.47 -7.38 -9.69
CA ALA A 33 -2.51 -8.71 -10.28
C ALA A 33 -3.53 -8.80 -11.43
N LYS A 34 -4.66 -8.10 -11.32
CA LYS A 34 -5.65 -8.04 -12.39
C LYS A 34 -5.12 -7.38 -13.66
N GLU A 35 -4.18 -6.48 -13.51
CA GLU A 35 -3.51 -5.84 -14.65
C GLU A 35 -2.44 -6.74 -15.26
N GLY A 36 -2.19 -7.92 -14.70
CA GLY A 36 -1.18 -8.86 -15.19
C GLY A 36 0.25 -8.39 -14.98
N ARG A 37 0.49 -7.50 -14.05
CA ARG A 37 1.81 -6.92 -13.79
C ARG A 37 2.37 -7.33 -12.45
N ASP A 38 3.69 -7.29 -12.34
CA ASP A 38 4.38 -7.56 -11.09
C ASP A 38 4.25 -6.37 -10.14
N PHE A 39 3.94 -6.66 -8.88
CA PHE A 39 3.75 -5.63 -7.85
C PHE A 39 4.97 -4.72 -7.70
N ASN A 40 6.15 -5.31 -7.63
CA ASN A 40 7.38 -4.52 -7.43
C ASN A 40 7.67 -3.60 -8.61
N GLU A 41 7.42 -4.06 -9.83
CA GLU A 41 7.61 -3.24 -11.02
C GLU A 41 6.66 -2.05 -11.06
N VAL A 42 5.39 -2.29 -10.74
CA VAL A 42 4.38 -1.23 -10.72
C VAL A 42 4.72 -0.20 -9.65
N ILE A 43 5.12 -0.63 -8.47
CA ILE A 43 5.51 0.29 -7.40
C ILE A 43 6.70 1.16 -7.82
N LYS A 44 7.69 0.57 -8.46
CA LYS A 44 8.84 1.33 -8.95
C LYS A 44 8.44 2.40 -9.96
N GLU A 45 7.55 2.07 -10.89
CA GLU A 45 7.03 3.05 -11.85
C GLU A 45 6.29 4.18 -11.14
N ILE A 46 5.48 3.85 -10.15
CA ILE A 46 4.73 4.84 -9.38
C ILE A 46 5.69 5.78 -8.63
N THR A 47 6.76 5.25 -8.04
CA THR A 47 7.73 6.09 -7.32
C THR A 47 8.43 7.09 -8.23
N GLU A 48 8.56 6.78 -9.51
CA GLU A 48 9.15 7.69 -10.49
C GLU A 48 8.20 8.82 -10.87
N ILE A 49 6.89 8.60 -10.73
CA ILE A 49 5.87 9.57 -11.12
C ILE A 49 5.46 10.45 -9.95
N VAL A 50 5.24 9.85 -8.78
CA VAL A 50 4.70 10.55 -7.61
C VAL A 50 5.76 10.65 -6.51
N ASP A 51 6.03 11.86 -6.08
CA ASP A 51 6.93 12.12 -4.94
C ASP A 51 6.08 12.32 -3.69
N GLY A 52 5.64 11.23 -3.12
CA GLY A 52 4.78 11.24 -1.93
C GLY A 52 4.55 9.84 -1.40
N PRO A 53 3.78 9.70 -0.31
CA PRO A 53 3.51 8.39 0.26
C PRO A 53 2.81 7.46 -0.72
N ILE A 54 3.27 6.22 -0.79
CA ILE A 54 2.68 5.17 -1.60
C ILE A 54 2.31 4.03 -0.70
N SER A 55 1.03 3.73 -0.61
CA SER A 55 0.51 2.69 0.26
C SER A 55 0.48 1.35 -0.46
N GLY A 56 1.15 0.36 0.10
CA GLY A 56 1.12 -1.02 -0.38
C GLY A 56 0.48 -1.92 0.66
N GLU A 57 -0.51 -2.68 0.27
CA GLU A 57 -1.26 -3.55 1.17
C GLU A 57 -0.66 -4.94 1.23
N VAL A 58 -0.62 -5.54 2.44
CA VAL A 58 -0.29 -6.96 2.58
C VAL A 58 -1.39 -7.80 1.94
N LYS A 59 -1.06 -9.02 1.52
CA LYS A 59 -2.04 -9.89 0.85
C LYS A 59 -3.23 -10.19 1.75
N ALA A 60 -4.41 -10.19 1.16
CA ALA A 60 -5.64 -10.52 1.88
C ALA A 60 -5.64 -11.95 2.43
N THR A 61 -4.87 -12.84 1.83
CA THR A 61 -4.72 -14.23 2.26
C THR A 61 -3.79 -14.40 3.44
N THR A 62 -2.99 -13.38 3.76
CA THR A 62 -2.06 -13.42 4.89
C THR A 62 -2.81 -12.98 6.14
N THR A 63 -3.07 -13.92 7.05
CA THR A 63 -3.90 -13.67 8.22
C THR A 63 -3.16 -13.65 9.55
N ASP A 64 -1.91 -14.08 9.58
CA ASP A 64 -1.09 -14.12 10.80
C ASP A 64 -0.13 -12.92 10.86
N ALA A 65 0.23 -12.54 12.08
CA ALA A 65 1.12 -11.40 12.31
C ALA A 65 2.49 -11.60 11.67
N GLU A 66 3.07 -12.81 11.77
CA GLU A 66 4.38 -13.08 11.22
C GLU A 66 4.42 -12.88 9.70
N GLY A 67 3.39 -13.37 9.00
CA GLY A 67 3.28 -13.19 7.56
C GLY A 67 3.14 -11.72 7.18
N MET A 68 2.32 -10.99 7.91
CA MET A 68 2.13 -9.55 7.67
C MET A 68 3.43 -8.76 7.92
N ILE A 69 4.18 -9.13 8.95
CA ILE A 69 5.46 -8.48 9.25
C ILE A 69 6.45 -8.73 8.12
N ARG A 70 6.54 -9.95 7.65
CA ARG A 70 7.45 -10.32 6.56
C ARG A 70 7.10 -9.55 5.28
N GLU A 71 5.83 -9.56 4.91
CA GLU A 71 5.37 -8.83 3.72
C GLU A 71 5.55 -7.32 3.87
N GLY A 72 5.29 -6.80 5.06
CA GLY A 72 5.49 -5.38 5.34
C GLY A 72 6.94 -4.95 5.20
N ARG A 73 7.86 -5.77 5.66
CA ARG A 73 9.29 -5.50 5.49
C ARG A 73 9.69 -5.48 4.01
N GLU A 74 9.16 -6.40 3.22
CA GLU A 74 9.44 -6.45 1.79
C GLU A 74 8.89 -5.21 1.07
N ILE A 75 7.66 -4.81 1.39
CA ILE A 75 7.06 -3.61 0.83
C ILE A 75 7.89 -2.38 1.18
N ALA A 76 8.29 -2.25 2.43
CA ALA A 76 9.07 -1.11 2.90
C ALA A 76 10.45 -0.99 2.23
N LYS A 77 11.01 -2.11 1.79
CA LYS A 77 12.32 -2.12 1.11
C LYS A 77 12.26 -1.58 -0.31
N ILE A 78 11.10 -1.52 -0.91
CA ILE A 78 10.95 -1.11 -2.31
C ILE A 78 11.33 0.36 -2.48
N HIS A 79 10.86 1.22 -1.56
CA HIS A 79 11.13 2.65 -1.63
C HIS A 79 10.90 3.32 -0.26
N PRO A 80 11.65 4.38 0.08
CA PRO A 80 11.47 5.09 1.36
C PRO A 80 10.08 5.70 1.58
N ASN A 81 9.36 5.98 0.50
CA ASN A 81 8.01 6.54 0.58
C ASN A 81 6.91 5.51 0.82
N MET A 82 7.26 4.23 0.91
CA MET A 82 6.28 3.18 1.10
C MET A 82 5.64 3.22 2.48
N VAL A 83 4.32 3.03 2.50
CA VAL A 83 3.52 2.89 3.72
C VAL A 83 2.84 1.53 3.62
N VAL A 84 2.98 0.71 4.65
CA VAL A 84 2.40 -0.64 4.65
C VAL A 84 0.97 -0.58 5.17
N LYS A 85 0.04 -1.03 4.34
CA LYS A 85 -1.38 -1.07 4.70
C LYS A 85 -1.70 -2.41 5.35
N ILE A 86 -2.16 -2.37 6.59
CA ILE A 86 -2.41 -3.55 7.41
C ILE A 86 -3.89 -3.58 7.83
N PRO A 87 -4.56 -4.74 7.75
CA PRO A 87 -5.95 -4.83 8.21
C PRO A 87 -6.07 -4.67 9.73
N MET A 88 -7.14 -4.06 10.18
CA MET A 88 -7.40 -3.87 11.60
C MET A 88 -7.96 -5.16 12.21
N THR A 89 -7.07 -6.09 12.51
CA THR A 89 -7.37 -7.34 13.19
C THR A 89 -6.41 -7.47 14.36
N CYS A 90 -6.63 -8.44 15.24
CA CYS A 90 -5.69 -8.68 16.35
C CYS A 90 -4.29 -8.97 15.83
N GLU A 91 -4.20 -9.81 14.81
CA GLU A 91 -2.90 -10.15 14.19
C GLU A 91 -2.31 -8.94 13.44
N GLY A 92 -3.16 -8.15 12.79
CA GLY A 92 -2.72 -6.92 12.13
C GLY A 92 -2.14 -5.92 13.11
N LEU A 93 -2.77 -5.72 14.26
CA LEU A 93 -2.27 -4.81 15.28
C LEU A 93 -0.94 -5.26 15.87
N LYS A 94 -0.74 -6.59 16.01
CA LYS A 94 0.55 -7.13 16.43
C LYS A 94 1.63 -6.81 15.39
N ALA A 95 1.29 -6.96 14.11
CA ALA A 95 2.22 -6.64 13.02
C ALA A 95 2.59 -5.16 13.02
N VAL A 96 1.60 -4.28 13.19
CA VAL A 96 1.83 -2.84 13.26
C VAL A 96 2.80 -2.49 14.37
N LYS A 97 2.63 -3.09 15.54
CA LYS A 97 3.52 -2.83 16.67
C LYS A 97 4.98 -3.14 16.34
N VAL A 98 5.23 -4.27 15.70
CA VAL A 98 6.59 -4.68 15.32
C VAL A 98 7.14 -3.78 14.22
N LEU A 99 6.36 -3.53 13.17
CA LEU A 99 6.79 -2.71 12.04
C LEU A 99 7.09 -1.28 12.47
N SER A 100 6.27 -0.72 13.34
CA SER A 100 6.48 0.63 13.86
C SER A 100 7.78 0.75 14.66
N LYS A 101 8.13 -0.28 15.42
CA LYS A 101 9.41 -0.32 16.14
C LYS A 101 10.60 -0.33 15.20
N GLU A 102 10.42 -0.86 14.00
CA GLU A 102 11.47 -0.90 12.97
C GLU A 102 11.51 0.38 12.13
N GLY A 103 10.68 1.35 12.45
CA GLY A 103 10.63 2.62 11.72
C GLY A 103 9.84 2.55 10.42
N ILE A 104 9.10 1.48 10.20
CA ILE A 104 8.28 1.31 9.00
C ILE A 104 6.92 1.98 9.22
N LYS A 105 6.53 2.85 8.28
CA LYS A 105 5.25 3.53 8.35
C LYS A 105 4.12 2.58 7.99
N THR A 106 3.06 2.60 8.78
CA THR A 106 1.91 1.71 8.60
C THR A 106 0.62 2.51 8.50
N ASN A 107 -0.35 1.94 7.80
CA ASN A 107 -1.69 2.48 7.66
C ASN A 107 -2.67 1.35 8.00
N VAL A 108 -3.41 1.51 9.08
CA VAL A 108 -4.37 0.49 9.53
C VAL A 108 -5.70 0.69 8.85
N THR A 109 -6.18 -0.35 8.19
CA THR A 109 -7.43 -0.31 7.42
C THR A 109 -8.52 -1.07 8.13
N LEU A 110 -9.65 -0.43 8.32
CA LEU A 110 -10.82 -1.08 8.89
C LEU A 110 -11.62 -1.73 7.77
N LYS A 111 -11.73 -3.05 7.80
CA LYS A 111 -12.63 -3.79 6.91
C LYS A 111 -13.87 -4.18 7.70
N ILE A 112 -14.99 -3.65 7.29
CA ILE A 112 -16.25 -3.95 7.95
C ILE A 112 -17.06 -4.86 7.04
N GLY A 113 -16.71 -6.13 7.00
CA GLY A 113 -17.36 -7.09 6.14
C GLY A 113 -17.39 -6.61 4.70
N ARG A 114 -18.32 -7.12 3.93
CA ARG A 114 -18.47 -6.71 2.54
C ARG A 114 -19.37 -5.51 2.37
N ALA A 115 -19.97 -5.09 3.42
CA ALA A 115 -20.89 -3.96 3.37
C ALA A 115 -20.18 -2.64 3.14
N HIS A 116 -18.92 -2.62 3.48
CA HIS A 116 -18.24 -1.41 3.30
C HIS A 116 -17.82 -1.21 1.90
N VAL A 117 -18.17 -2.09 1.20
CA VAL A 117 -17.81 -1.99 0.08
C VAL A 117 -17.49 -1.01 -0.55
#